data_d7627b512f436f0c3895acb7617302ed
#
_entry.id   d7627b512f436f0c3895acb7617302ed
#
_cell.length_a   1.000
_cell.length_b   1.000
_cell.length_c   1.000
_cell.angle_alpha   90.00
_cell.angle_beta   90.00
_cell.angle_gamma   90.00
#
_symmetry.space_group_name_H-M   'P 1'
#
loop_
_entity.id
_entity.type
_entity.pdbx_description
1 polymer ?
#
loop_
_entity_poly.entity_id
_entity_poly.type
_entity_poly.pdbx_seq_one_letter_code
_entity_poly.pdbx_strand_id
1 'polypeptide(L)'
;MSVSLNGIAHVQLTVNDTARCLPFWEKLCHFFEMRTLIQNEDTLYCIGSRTGILVRGAPAGRNGGPFDQSRAGLHHFCLRARSREDVDAIGRFAEKIGAKMIHPAEEGSQFAPGYYSVLFEDPDGIRIEVNYVPGKGHFGPGGRLAAGGEGPATDYGEGGLTGSKK
;
A
#
# COMPACT_ATOMS: atom_id res chain seq x y z
N MET A 1 16.79 -24.86 -8.54
CA MET A 1 17.31 -23.54 -9.05
C MET A 1 16.46 -22.46 -8.41
N SER A 2 17.04 -21.47 -7.76
CA SER A 2 16.32 -20.34 -7.15
C SER A 2 16.75 -19.02 -7.79
N VAL A 3 15.87 -18.01 -7.78
CA VAL A 3 16.16 -16.66 -8.25
C VAL A 3 15.92 -15.66 -7.13
N SER A 4 16.68 -14.56 -7.12
CA SER A 4 16.52 -13.45 -6.20
C SER A 4 15.75 -12.32 -6.88
N LEU A 5 14.82 -11.69 -6.15
CA LEU A 5 14.05 -10.53 -6.60
C LEU A 5 14.36 -9.32 -5.72
N ASN A 6 14.33 -8.13 -6.32
CA ASN A 6 14.54 -6.86 -5.61
C ASN A 6 13.23 -6.24 -5.08
N GLY A 7 12.12 -6.95 -5.15
CA GLY A 7 10.81 -6.47 -4.73
C GLY A 7 9.88 -6.12 -5.91
N ILE A 8 8.92 -5.24 -5.66
CA ILE A 8 7.91 -4.84 -6.66
C ILE A 8 8.43 -3.64 -7.45
N ALA A 9 8.58 -3.80 -8.76
CA ALA A 9 9.00 -2.72 -9.65
C ALA A 9 7.89 -1.66 -9.81
N HIS A 10 6.65 -2.10 -10.05
CA HIS A 10 5.48 -1.22 -10.09
C HIS A 10 4.20 -2.00 -9.81
N VAL A 11 3.16 -1.26 -9.43
CA VAL A 11 1.78 -1.72 -9.35
C VAL A 11 1.01 -1.00 -10.45
N GLN A 12 0.24 -1.74 -11.26
CA GLN A 12 -0.67 -1.15 -12.24
C GLN A 12 -2.11 -1.31 -11.77
N LEU A 13 -2.84 -0.21 -11.74
CA LEU A 13 -4.23 -0.12 -11.33
C LEU A 13 -5.09 0.27 -12.54
N THR A 14 -6.28 -0.30 -12.62
CA THR A 14 -7.29 0.09 -13.60
C THR A 14 -8.44 0.76 -12.87
N VAL A 15 -8.82 1.98 -13.32
CA VAL A 15 -9.88 2.77 -12.74
C VAL A 15 -10.99 3.02 -13.78
N ASN A 16 -12.22 3.16 -13.31
CA ASN A 16 -13.36 3.44 -14.19
C ASN A 16 -13.47 4.95 -14.49
N ASP A 17 -13.25 5.79 -13.48
CA ASP A 17 -13.40 7.24 -13.57
C ASP A 17 -12.04 7.94 -13.51
N THR A 18 -11.41 8.11 -14.68
CA THR A 18 -10.11 8.78 -14.78
C THR A 18 -10.15 10.22 -14.33
N ALA A 19 -11.29 10.92 -14.56
CA ALA A 19 -11.41 12.32 -14.17
C ALA A 19 -11.36 12.53 -12.64
N ARG A 20 -11.78 11.53 -11.86
CA ARG A 20 -11.69 11.54 -10.40
C ARG A 20 -10.42 10.87 -9.88
N CYS A 21 -10.06 9.73 -10.47
CA CYS A 21 -8.99 8.91 -9.95
C CYS A 21 -7.60 9.46 -10.28
N LEU A 22 -7.34 9.94 -11.50
CA LEU A 22 -5.99 10.41 -11.85
C LEU A 22 -5.55 11.63 -11.02
N PRO A 23 -6.37 12.67 -10.77
CA PRO A 23 -5.99 13.77 -9.89
C PRO A 23 -5.81 13.34 -8.42
N PHE A 24 -6.57 12.35 -7.95
CA PHE A 24 -6.39 11.78 -6.62
C PHE A 24 -5.02 11.11 -6.50
N TRP A 25 -4.71 10.21 -7.44
CA TRP A 25 -3.46 9.46 -7.45
C TRP A 25 -2.23 10.36 -7.65
N GLU A 26 -2.34 11.39 -8.49
CA GLU A 26 -1.27 12.36 -8.68
C GLU A 26 -0.92 13.06 -7.36
N LYS A 27 -1.93 13.59 -6.65
CA LYS A 27 -1.73 14.24 -5.35
C LYS A 27 -1.14 13.27 -4.33
N LEU A 28 -1.64 12.04 -4.27
CA LEU A 28 -1.17 11.03 -3.33
C LEU A 28 0.28 10.63 -3.63
N CYS A 29 0.60 10.36 -4.88
CA CYS A 29 1.97 10.01 -5.31
C CYS A 29 2.95 11.15 -5.02
N HIS A 30 2.59 12.40 -5.32
CA HIS A 30 3.44 13.55 -5.01
C HIS A 30 3.64 13.72 -3.51
N PHE A 31 2.62 13.46 -2.70
CA PHE A 31 2.77 13.46 -1.25
C PHE A 31 3.71 12.34 -0.75
N PHE A 32 3.81 11.23 -1.47
CA PHE A 32 4.80 10.16 -1.25
C PHE A 32 6.20 10.47 -1.81
N GLU A 33 6.46 11.72 -2.22
CA GLU A 33 7.71 12.14 -2.86
C GLU A 33 8.01 11.39 -4.18
N MET A 34 6.98 10.82 -4.81
CA MET A 34 7.09 10.22 -6.13
C MET A 34 6.97 11.32 -7.20
N ARG A 35 7.66 11.14 -8.32
CA ARG A 35 7.57 12.05 -9.46
C ARG A 35 6.76 11.46 -10.59
N THR A 36 5.99 12.28 -11.28
CA THR A 36 5.25 11.89 -12.49
C THR A 36 6.23 11.65 -13.64
N LEU A 37 6.08 10.51 -14.28
CA LEU A 37 6.85 10.10 -15.44
C LEU A 37 6.00 10.15 -16.73
N ILE A 38 4.72 9.76 -16.64
CA ILE A 38 3.75 9.79 -17.72
C ILE A 38 2.46 10.38 -17.17
N GLN A 39 1.85 11.30 -17.90
CA GLN A 39 0.53 11.85 -17.60
C GLN A 39 -0.18 12.24 -18.90
N ASN A 40 -1.39 11.72 -19.08
CA ASN A 40 -2.31 12.11 -20.14
C ASN A 40 -3.77 11.90 -19.66
N GLU A 41 -4.75 11.94 -20.56
CA GLU A 41 -6.18 11.88 -20.21
C GLU A 41 -6.61 10.57 -19.55
N ASP A 42 -5.94 9.46 -19.84
CA ASP A 42 -6.31 8.13 -19.37
C ASP A 42 -5.23 7.42 -18.56
N THR A 43 -4.06 8.02 -18.38
CA THR A 43 -2.91 7.38 -17.76
C THR A 43 -2.11 8.33 -16.88
N LEU A 44 -1.77 7.87 -15.69
CA LEU A 44 -0.80 8.49 -14.79
C LEU A 44 0.23 7.43 -14.39
N TYR A 45 1.52 7.74 -14.52
CA TYR A 45 2.60 6.90 -14.00
C TYR A 45 3.55 7.72 -13.15
N CYS A 46 3.61 7.38 -11.87
CA CYS A 46 4.53 7.98 -10.90
C CYS A 46 5.57 6.97 -10.43
N ILE A 47 6.80 7.44 -10.23
CA ILE A 47 7.91 6.62 -9.73
C ILE A 47 8.58 7.27 -8.52
N GLY A 48 8.96 6.47 -7.54
CA GLY A 48 9.66 6.89 -6.33
C GLY A 48 9.72 5.73 -5.33
N SER A 49 10.42 5.93 -4.22
CA SER A 49 10.45 4.94 -3.13
C SER A 49 10.75 3.50 -3.57
N ARG A 50 11.54 3.34 -4.64
CA ARG A 50 11.92 2.06 -5.29
C ARG A 50 10.77 1.28 -5.92
N THR A 51 9.66 1.95 -6.21
CA THR A 51 8.51 1.35 -6.90
C THR A 51 7.89 2.35 -7.86
N GLY A 52 6.91 1.92 -8.62
CA GLY A 52 6.08 2.77 -9.46
C GLY A 52 4.61 2.49 -9.23
N ILE A 53 3.79 3.52 -9.39
CA ILE A 53 2.33 3.41 -9.41
C ILE A 53 1.85 3.90 -10.76
N LEU A 54 1.28 2.98 -11.54
CA LEU A 54 0.68 3.22 -12.84
C LEU A 54 -0.83 3.11 -12.70
N VAL A 55 -1.55 4.17 -13.02
CA VAL A 55 -3.02 4.20 -13.00
C VAL A 55 -3.53 4.43 -14.41
N ARG A 56 -4.45 3.61 -14.88
CA ARG A 56 -5.02 3.70 -16.23
C ARG A 56 -6.53 3.55 -16.20
N GLY A 57 -7.19 4.24 -17.13
CA GLY A 57 -8.61 4.07 -17.38
C GLY A 57 -8.95 2.65 -17.87
N ALA A 58 -10.10 2.14 -17.47
CA ALA A 58 -10.63 0.90 -18.00
C ALA A 58 -10.89 1.04 -19.52
N PRO A 59 -10.64 -0.02 -20.32
CA PRO A 59 -11.01 -0.02 -21.74
C PRO A 59 -12.51 0.27 -21.93
N ALA A 60 -12.83 0.99 -22.99
CA ALA A 60 -14.21 1.33 -23.33
C ALA A 60 -15.13 0.08 -23.31
N GLY A 61 -16.28 0.21 -22.66
CA GLY A 61 -17.25 -0.87 -22.52
C GLY A 61 -16.92 -1.94 -21.47
N ARG A 62 -15.86 -1.76 -20.67
CA ARG A 62 -15.46 -2.69 -19.62
C ARG A 62 -15.53 -2.11 -18.20
N ASN A 63 -16.37 -1.12 -17.99
CA ASN A 63 -16.58 -0.53 -16.66
C ASN A 63 -17.37 -1.52 -15.79
N GLY A 64 -16.67 -2.22 -14.91
CA GLY A 64 -17.22 -3.29 -14.07
C GLY A 64 -17.85 -2.85 -12.74
N GLY A 65 -18.04 -1.55 -12.52
CA GLY A 65 -18.42 -1.00 -11.21
C GLY A 65 -17.19 -0.81 -10.29
N PRO A 66 -17.40 -0.35 -9.05
CA PRO A 66 -16.32 -0.12 -8.10
C PRO A 66 -15.53 -1.40 -7.81
N PHE A 67 -14.30 -1.24 -7.38
CA PHE A 67 -13.46 -2.35 -6.99
C PHE A 67 -14.08 -3.13 -5.82
N ASP A 68 -14.01 -4.46 -5.89
CA ASP A 68 -14.61 -5.34 -4.88
C ASP A 68 -13.52 -6.27 -4.31
N GLN A 69 -13.12 -6.02 -3.08
CA GLN A 69 -12.08 -6.76 -2.37
C GLN A 69 -12.50 -8.19 -1.99
N SER A 70 -13.79 -8.50 -2.05
CA SER A 70 -14.30 -9.84 -1.74
C SER A 70 -14.10 -10.83 -2.90
N ARG A 71 -13.77 -10.33 -4.08
CA ARG A 71 -13.48 -11.16 -5.25
C ARG A 71 -12.04 -11.66 -5.22
N ALA A 72 -11.83 -12.84 -5.78
CA ALA A 72 -10.49 -13.38 -5.95
C ALA A 72 -9.62 -12.40 -6.76
N GLY A 73 -8.47 -12.00 -6.20
CA GLY A 73 -7.57 -11.01 -6.79
C GLY A 73 -6.84 -10.23 -5.72
N LEU A 74 -6.62 -8.95 -5.98
CA LEU A 74 -5.98 -8.05 -5.03
C LEU A 74 -7.00 -7.60 -3.98
N HIS A 75 -6.69 -7.79 -2.69
CA HIS A 75 -7.48 -7.19 -1.60
C HIS A 75 -7.07 -5.73 -1.38
N HIS A 76 -5.78 -5.49 -1.21
CA HIS A 76 -5.13 -4.18 -1.09
C HIS A 76 -3.66 -4.34 -1.41
N PHE A 77 -2.96 -3.23 -1.61
CA PHE A 77 -1.50 -3.21 -1.55
C PHE A 77 -1.06 -2.29 -0.42
N CYS A 78 0.09 -2.63 0.19
CA CYS A 78 0.59 -1.91 1.34
C CYS A 78 1.93 -1.27 1.03
N LEU A 79 2.04 0.03 1.32
CA LEU A 79 3.27 0.81 1.25
C LEU A 79 3.86 0.96 2.66
N ARG A 80 5.18 1.03 2.74
CA ARG A 80 5.87 1.18 4.01
C ARG A 80 6.26 2.63 4.25
N ALA A 81 5.77 3.21 5.34
CA ALA A 81 6.21 4.48 5.88
C ALA A 81 7.53 4.33 6.68
N ARG A 82 8.21 5.43 6.92
CA ARG A 82 9.46 5.47 7.70
C ARG A 82 9.22 5.66 9.19
N SER A 83 8.07 6.23 9.55
CA SER A 83 7.68 6.51 10.93
C SER A 83 6.17 6.40 11.14
N ARG A 84 5.71 6.41 12.38
CA ARG A 84 4.29 6.49 12.75
C ARG A 84 3.70 7.84 12.35
N GLU A 85 4.46 8.90 12.54
CA GLU A 85 4.09 10.27 12.17
C GLU A 85 3.82 10.40 10.67
N ASP A 86 4.57 9.66 9.83
CA ASP A 86 4.32 9.58 8.39
C ASP A 86 2.98 8.90 8.11
N VAL A 87 2.65 7.80 8.82
CA VAL A 87 1.34 7.13 8.69
C VAL A 87 0.20 8.07 9.03
N ASP A 88 0.33 8.80 10.15
CA ASP A 88 -0.65 9.82 10.58
C ASP A 88 -0.80 10.94 9.53
N ALA A 89 0.31 11.43 9.01
CA ALA A 89 0.30 12.49 8.00
C ALA A 89 -0.37 12.02 6.70
N ILE A 90 -0.09 10.78 6.29
CA ILE A 90 -0.70 10.18 5.10
C ILE A 90 -2.20 9.99 5.31
N GLY A 91 -2.65 9.50 6.46
CA GLY A 91 -4.07 9.35 6.76
C GLY A 91 -4.83 10.68 6.65
N ARG A 92 -4.33 11.73 7.30
CA ARG A 92 -4.91 13.08 7.21
C ARG A 92 -4.90 13.63 5.79
N PHE A 93 -3.82 13.39 5.04
CA PHE A 93 -3.73 13.87 3.66
C PHE A 93 -4.69 13.11 2.74
N ALA A 94 -4.77 11.79 2.85
CA ALA A 94 -5.68 10.96 2.07
C ALA A 94 -7.15 11.41 2.28
N GLU A 95 -7.57 11.62 3.52
CA GLU A 95 -8.90 12.16 3.84
C GLU A 95 -9.13 13.52 3.18
N LYS A 96 -8.15 14.43 3.29
CA LYS A 96 -8.21 15.77 2.69
C LYS A 96 -8.39 15.75 1.17
N ILE A 97 -7.80 14.78 0.47
CA ILE A 97 -7.91 14.66 -1.00
C ILE A 97 -9.09 13.81 -1.45
N GLY A 98 -9.94 13.35 -0.53
CA GLY A 98 -11.18 12.66 -0.82
C GLY A 98 -11.12 11.12 -0.78
N ALA A 99 -10.13 10.55 -0.11
CA ALA A 99 -10.11 9.10 0.17
C ALA A 99 -11.27 8.72 1.10
N LYS A 100 -11.80 7.52 0.89
CA LYS A 100 -12.72 6.91 1.86
C LYS A 100 -11.90 6.13 2.90
N MET A 101 -11.91 6.61 4.14
CA MET A 101 -11.20 5.95 5.23
C MET A 101 -11.90 4.64 5.61
N ILE A 102 -11.16 3.54 5.68
CA ILE A 102 -11.62 2.22 6.15
C ILE A 102 -11.19 2.01 7.60
N HIS A 103 -9.91 2.24 7.88
CA HIS A 103 -9.37 2.30 9.22
C HIS A 103 -8.52 3.57 9.37
N PRO A 104 -8.72 4.37 10.42
CA PRO A 104 -7.82 5.47 10.73
C PRO A 104 -6.41 4.92 11.06
N ALA A 105 -5.46 5.80 11.23
CA ALA A 105 -4.13 5.40 11.69
C ALA A 105 -4.23 4.80 13.12
N GLU A 106 -3.91 3.51 13.24
CA GLU A 106 -4.09 2.76 14.48
C GLU A 106 -3.07 1.63 14.65
N GLU A 107 -2.98 1.12 15.89
CA GLU A 107 -2.16 -0.03 16.22
C GLU A 107 -2.71 -1.31 15.61
N GLY A 108 -1.84 -2.09 14.98
CA GLY A 108 -2.13 -3.41 14.43
C GLY A 108 -1.27 -4.49 15.09
N SER A 109 -1.13 -4.47 16.42
CA SER A 109 -0.26 -5.39 17.15
C SER A 109 -0.56 -6.88 16.93
N GLN A 110 -1.77 -7.21 16.47
CA GLN A 110 -2.16 -8.55 16.04
C GLN A 110 -1.40 -9.03 14.79
N PHE A 111 -0.86 -8.10 13.99
CA PHE A 111 -0.07 -8.43 12.80
C PHE A 111 1.42 -8.52 13.12
N ALA A 112 1.94 -7.56 13.90
CA ALA A 112 3.32 -7.55 14.37
C ALA A 112 3.48 -6.56 15.53
N PRO A 113 4.45 -6.78 16.45
CA PRO A 113 4.77 -5.81 17.48
C PRO A 113 5.13 -4.45 16.89
N GLY A 114 4.44 -3.40 17.33
CA GLY A 114 4.63 -2.04 16.86
C GLY A 114 4.15 -1.77 15.43
N TYR A 115 3.37 -2.70 14.85
CA TYR A 115 2.66 -2.46 13.59
C TYR A 115 1.69 -1.31 13.76
N TYR A 116 1.77 -0.32 12.88
CA TYR A 116 0.91 0.85 12.87
C TYR A 116 0.52 1.16 11.44
N SER A 117 -0.76 1.28 11.14
CA SER A 117 -1.19 1.46 9.75
C SER A 117 -2.46 2.29 9.61
N VAL A 118 -2.65 2.79 8.40
CA VAL A 118 -3.87 3.41 7.92
C VAL A 118 -4.35 2.68 6.67
N LEU A 119 -5.66 2.46 6.53
CA LEU A 119 -6.27 1.83 5.37
C LEU A 119 -7.37 2.72 4.79
N PHE A 120 -7.31 3.00 3.51
CA PHE A 120 -8.28 3.85 2.81
C PHE A 120 -8.51 3.38 1.37
N GLU A 121 -9.57 3.88 0.76
CA GLU A 121 -9.96 3.62 -0.63
C GLU A 121 -9.78 4.87 -1.48
N ASP A 122 -9.33 4.66 -2.72
CA ASP A 122 -9.39 5.67 -3.77
C ASP A 122 -10.85 5.92 -4.23
N PRO A 123 -11.11 6.86 -5.16
CA PRO A 123 -12.46 7.13 -5.62
C PRO A 123 -13.20 5.96 -6.28
N ASP A 124 -12.50 4.93 -6.75
CA ASP A 124 -13.05 3.71 -7.34
C ASP A 124 -13.09 2.52 -6.35
N GLY A 125 -12.70 2.72 -5.10
CA GLY A 125 -12.73 1.70 -4.05
C GLY A 125 -11.47 0.85 -3.98
N ILE A 126 -10.42 1.18 -4.73
CA ILE A 126 -9.13 0.47 -4.64
C ILE A 126 -8.50 0.76 -3.28
N ARG A 127 -8.18 -0.28 -2.52
CA ARG A 127 -7.64 -0.16 -1.17
C ARG A 127 -6.13 0.02 -1.15
N ILE A 128 -5.71 1.01 -0.38
CA ILE A 128 -4.32 1.34 -0.10
C ILE A 128 -4.11 1.26 1.41
N GLU A 129 -3.16 0.46 1.82
CA GLU A 129 -2.64 0.48 3.18
C GLU A 129 -1.30 1.18 3.21
N VAL A 130 -1.06 1.96 4.25
CA VAL A 130 0.28 2.43 4.55
C VAL A 130 0.62 2.04 5.97
N ASN A 131 1.72 1.32 6.15
CA ASN A 131 2.13 0.83 7.45
C ASN A 131 3.52 1.32 7.86
N TYR A 132 3.73 1.33 9.16
CA TYR A 132 5.03 1.41 9.80
C TYR A 132 5.23 0.16 10.68
N VAL A 133 6.41 -0.45 10.57
CA VAL A 133 6.86 -1.51 11.46
C VAL A 133 8.26 -1.15 11.93
N PRO A 134 8.54 -1.13 13.25
CA PRO A 134 9.86 -0.82 13.78
C PRO A 134 10.97 -1.70 13.20
N GLY A 135 12.18 -1.16 13.10
CA GLY A 135 13.34 -1.88 12.60
C GLY A 135 13.40 -2.00 11.08
N LYS A 136 14.01 -3.05 10.57
CA LYS A 136 14.17 -3.30 9.13
C LYS A 136 12.93 -3.96 8.50
N GLY A 137 11.90 -4.24 9.30
CA GLY A 137 10.69 -4.90 8.86
C GLY A 137 10.95 -6.28 8.25
N HIS A 138 10.19 -6.63 7.21
CA HIS A 138 10.32 -7.90 6.50
C HIS A 138 11.64 -8.08 5.72
N PHE A 139 12.48 -7.03 5.65
CA PHE A 139 13.71 -7.02 4.85
C PHE A 139 14.98 -7.31 5.67
N GLY A 140 14.82 -7.79 6.91
CA GLY A 140 15.95 -8.26 7.71
C GLY A 140 16.58 -9.54 7.14
N PRO A 141 17.81 -9.90 7.54
CA PRO A 141 18.42 -11.15 7.14
C PRO A 141 17.50 -12.34 7.48
N GLY A 142 17.25 -13.22 6.53
CA GLY A 142 16.39 -14.38 6.68
C GLY A 142 14.90 -14.13 6.57
N GLY A 143 14.46 -12.93 6.10
CA GLY A 143 13.03 -12.61 5.92
C GLY A 143 12.25 -12.47 7.24
N ARG A 144 12.95 -12.38 8.36
CA ARG A 144 12.33 -12.22 9.68
C ARG A 144 11.96 -10.77 9.92
N LEU A 145 10.76 -10.54 10.42
CA LEU A 145 10.41 -9.24 10.99
C LEU A 145 11.26 -9.02 12.25
N ALA A 146 12.27 -8.18 12.12
CA ALA A 146 12.93 -7.62 13.28
C ALA A 146 12.06 -6.46 13.79
N ALA A 147 11.13 -6.76 14.68
CA ALA A 147 10.47 -5.72 15.46
C ALA A 147 11.53 -5.02 16.31
N GLY A 148 11.79 -3.77 16.01
CA GLY A 148 12.69 -2.82 16.59
C GLY A 148 13.56 -3.27 17.74
N GLY A 149 14.83 -3.48 17.51
CA GLY A 149 15.79 -3.75 18.55
C GLY A 149 15.98 -5.23 18.87
N GLU A 150 16.72 -5.50 19.90
CA GLU A 150 17.17 -6.83 20.37
C GLU A 150 16.07 -7.74 20.95
N GLY A 151 14.81 -7.50 20.62
CA GLY A 151 13.71 -8.40 20.96
C GLY A 151 13.77 -9.70 20.15
N PRO A 152 13.17 -10.78 20.63
CA PRO A 152 13.05 -12.00 19.84
C PRO A 152 12.41 -11.61 18.51
N ALA A 153 13.11 -11.91 17.42
CA ALA A 153 12.56 -11.74 16.08
C ALA A 153 11.17 -12.37 16.09
N THR A 154 10.18 -11.61 15.66
CA THR A 154 8.85 -12.18 15.42
C THR A 154 9.05 -13.19 14.29
N ASP A 155 9.27 -14.41 14.68
CA ASP A 155 9.32 -15.53 13.79
C ASP A 155 7.86 -15.82 13.45
N TYR A 156 7.46 -15.47 12.25
CA TYR A 156 6.16 -15.89 11.72
C TYR A 156 6.14 -17.39 11.45
N GLY A 157 7.14 -18.13 11.93
CA GLY A 157 7.23 -19.55 12.00
C GLY A 157 6.32 -20.34 11.06
N GLU A 158 6.18 -21.60 11.29
CA GLU A 158 5.33 -22.49 10.48
C GLU A 158 3.82 -22.11 10.45
N GLY A 159 3.39 -21.12 11.21
CA GLY A 159 2.01 -20.63 11.28
C GLY A 159 1.71 -19.35 10.48
N GLY A 160 2.70 -18.71 9.86
CA GLY A 160 2.52 -17.44 9.14
C GLY A 160 2.02 -16.29 10.02
N LEU A 161 1.47 -15.26 9.40
CA LEU A 161 0.98 -14.04 10.04
C LEU A 161 -0.15 -14.25 11.07
N THR A 162 -0.77 -15.40 11.11
CA THR A 162 -1.93 -15.68 11.97
C THR A 162 -1.58 -16.24 13.33
N GLY A 163 -0.30 -16.52 13.60
CA GLY A 163 0.16 -16.90 14.93
C GLY A 163 -0.55 -18.10 15.56
N SER A 164 -1.18 -18.97 14.77
CA SER A 164 -1.79 -20.19 15.28
C SER A 164 -0.69 -21.12 15.75
N LYS A 165 -0.35 -21.03 17.01
CA LYS A 165 0.38 -22.12 17.68
C LYS A 165 -0.49 -23.37 17.56
N LYS A 166 0.04 -24.39 16.93
CA LYS A 166 -0.43 -25.75 17.15
C LYS A 166 -0.02 -26.24 18.55
#